data_2f167eae2baf0735d19828ab742b7dfd
#
_entry.id   2f167eae2baf0735d19828ab742b7dfd
#
_cell.length_a   1.000
_cell.length_b   1.000
_cell.length_c   1.000
_cell.angle_alpha   90.00
_cell.angle_beta   90.00
_cell.angle_gamma   90.00
#
_symmetry.space_group_name_H-M   'P 1'
#
loop_
_entity.id
_entity.type
_entity.pdbx_description
1 polymer ?
#
loop_
_entity_poly.entity_id
_entity_poly.type
_entity_poly.pdbx_seq_one_letter_code
_entity_poly.pdbx_strand_id
1 'polypeptide(L)'
;MGENMLYLKPANIEDIEKEHAFVAAEPADENGFLNNYHDVSFEDFKAITLPRMLDHALGKNMPEGYVPETFYFLWSDEGNPDDRTNHIIVGELRLRHHLNASLETGSGHVGQFIKKEFRGLGYCTQGLKFLIEEARKIVPENELYLHCNIDNPASLRVMIKNGGVIHHKDQSGYYVRITLKK
;
A
#
# COMPACT_ATOMS: atom_id res chain seq x y z
N MET A 1 -22.42 16.85 -8.27
CA MET A 1 -21.35 16.46 -7.33
C MET A 1 -20.17 16.11 -8.20
N GLY A 2 -19.02 16.78 -8.02
CA GLY A 2 -17.79 16.43 -8.71
C GLY A 2 -17.36 15.00 -8.35
N GLU A 3 -16.68 14.30 -9.27
CA GLU A 3 -16.07 13.02 -8.94
C GLU A 3 -14.93 13.27 -7.96
N ASN A 4 -14.83 12.47 -6.90
CA ASN A 4 -13.72 12.54 -5.94
C ASN A 4 -12.41 12.23 -6.66
N MET A 5 -11.43 13.12 -6.57
CA MET A 5 -10.11 12.88 -7.09
C MET A 5 -9.28 12.10 -6.07
N LEU A 6 -8.74 10.97 -6.52
CA LEU A 6 -7.81 10.18 -5.72
C LEU A 6 -6.37 10.50 -6.10
N TYR A 7 -5.49 10.50 -5.10
CA TYR A 7 -4.05 10.63 -5.31
C TYR A 7 -3.26 9.83 -4.27
N LEU A 8 -2.04 9.45 -4.64
CA LEU A 8 -1.14 8.70 -3.79
C LEU A 8 -0.04 9.62 -3.25
N LYS A 9 0.21 9.59 -1.94
CA LYS A 9 1.25 10.38 -1.29
C LYS A 9 2.06 9.48 -0.35
N PRO A 10 3.40 9.52 -0.39
CA PRO A 10 4.21 8.78 0.58
C PRO A 10 4.03 9.37 1.97
N ALA A 11 4.23 8.53 2.99
CA ALA A 11 4.26 8.95 4.39
C ALA A 11 5.18 10.15 4.58
N ASN A 12 4.73 11.13 5.36
CA ASN A 12 5.45 12.40 5.52
C ASN A 12 5.10 13.10 6.84
N ILE A 13 5.94 14.06 7.23
CA ILE A 13 5.78 14.79 8.50
C ILE A 13 4.61 15.78 8.47
N GLU A 14 4.26 16.31 7.30
CA GLU A 14 3.21 17.34 7.16
C GLU A 14 1.82 16.80 7.48
N ASP A 15 1.58 15.51 7.16
CA ASP A 15 0.27 14.86 7.33
C ASP A 15 0.24 13.93 8.56
N ILE A 16 1.20 14.04 9.46
CA ILE A 16 1.42 13.11 10.58
C ILE A 16 0.16 12.80 11.40
N GLU A 17 -0.70 13.80 11.64
CA GLU A 17 -1.92 13.62 12.44
C GLU A 17 -2.93 12.75 11.71
N LYS A 18 -3.11 12.95 10.39
CA LYS A 18 -4.03 12.16 9.57
C LYS A 18 -3.50 10.76 9.33
N GLU A 19 -2.19 10.62 9.10
CA GLU A 19 -1.52 9.34 8.92
C GLU A 19 -1.61 8.49 10.20
N HIS A 20 -1.32 9.08 11.37
CA HIS A 20 -1.49 8.42 12.65
C HIS A 20 -2.95 7.98 12.88
N ALA A 21 -3.90 8.93 12.73
CA ALA A 21 -5.32 8.63 12.93
C ALA A 21 -5.81 7.48 12.02
N PHE A 22 -5.24 7.37 10.81
CA PHE A 22 -5.53 6.27 9.91
C PHE A 22 -4.94 4.96 10.44
N VAL A 23 -3.62 4.85 10.63
CA VAL A 23 -2.99 3.56 10.96
C VAL A 23 -3.37 3.03 12.33
N ALA A 24 -3.58 3.91 13.32
CA ALA A 24 -3.97 3.50 14.66
C ALA A 24 -5.40 2.95 14.73
N ALA A 25 -6.30 3.45 13.88
CA ALA A 25 -7.72 3.04 13.89
C ALA A 25 -7.98 1.75 13.10
N GLU A 26 -7.13 1.40 12.14
CA GLU A 26 -7.37 0.24 11.29
C GLU A 26 -6.98 -1.07 11.99
N PRO A 27 -7.66 -2.20 11.70
CA PRO A 27 -7.40 -3.49 12.36
C PRO A 27 -5.95 -3.95 12.22
N ALA A 28 -5.45 -4.69 13.22
CA ALA A 28 -4.11 -5.29 13.20
C ALA A 28 -3.92 -6.31 12.06
N ASP A 29 -4.99 -7.02 11.68
CA ASP A 29 -5.02 -7.92 10.52
C ASP A 29 -6.40 -7.85 9.87
N GLU A 30 -6.41 -7.64 8.56
CA GLU A 30 -7.63 -7.75 7.77
C GLU A 30 -7.32 -8.31 6.38
N ASN A 31 -7.88 -9.49 6.09
CA ASN A 31 -7.73 -10.18 4.80
C ASN A 31 -6.27 -10.42 4.38
N GLY A 32 -5.38 -10.61 5.37
CA GLY A 32 -3.94 -10.82 5.17
C GLY A 32 -3.12 -9.54 5.01
N PHE A 33 -3.71 -8.37 5.16
CA PHE A 33 -2.99 -7.12 5.33
C PHE A 33 -2.68 -6.92 6.82
N LEU A 34 -1.39 -6.94 7.17
CA LEU A 34 -0.93 -6.76 8.56
C LEU A 34 -0.64 -5.29 8.84
N ASN A 35 -1.36 -4.73 9.79
CA ASN A 35 -1.14 -3.39 10.32
C ASN A 35 -0.40 -3.47 11.66
N ASN A 36 0.92 -3.35 11.63
CA ASN A 36 1.77 -3.39 12.81
C ASN A 36 1.65 -2.12 13.69
N TYR A 37 0.84 -1.16 13.28
CA TYR A 37 0.69 0.16 13.93
C TYR A 37 -0.71 0.36 14.52
N HIS A 38 -1.51 -0.71 14.55
CA HIS A 38 -2.81 -0.70 15.24
C HIS A 38 -2.64 -0.26 16.70
N ASP A 39 -3.50 0.64 17.16
CA ASP A 39 -3.47 1.23 18.51
C ASP A 39 -2.18 1.95 18.90
N VAL A 40 -1.27 2.27 17.94
CA VAL A 40 -0.07 3.04 18.25
C VAL A 40 -0.45 4.41 18.80
N SER A 41 0.18 4.85 19.91
CA SER A 41 -0.02 6.19 20.44
C SER A 41 0.52 7.25 19.47
N PHE A 42 -0.03 8.46 19.52
CA PHE A 42 0.48 9.56 18.68
C PHE A 42 1.94 9.88 18.99
N GLU A 43 2.32 9.82 20.25
CA GLU A 43 3.70 10.07 20.69
C GLU A 43 4.67 9.02 20.11
N ASP A 44 4.31 7.74 20.16
CA ASP A 44 5.14 6.67 19.58
C ASP A 44 5.13 6.71 18.05
N PHE A 45 4.01 7.06 17.44
CA PHE A 45 3.94 7.25 16.00
C PHE A 45 4.91 8.36 15.56
N LYS A 46 4.87 9.51 16.23
CA LYS A 46 5.71 10.65 15.93
C LYS A 46 7.19 10.40 16.21
N ALA A 47 7.50 9.75 17.36
CA ALA A 47 8.89 9.59 17.80
C ALA A 47 9.59 8.39 17.18
N ILE A 48 8.85 7.34 16.79
CA ILE A 48 9.42 6.06 16.39
C ILE A 48 8.89 5.59 15.03
N THR A 49 7.55 5.52 14.87
CA THR A 49 6.95 4.84 13.72
C THR A 49 7.16 5.61 12.42
N LEU A 50 6.78 6.87 12.36
CA LEU A 50 6.95 7.68 11.16
C LEU A 50 8.43 7.86 10.78
N PRO A 51 9.37 8.19 11.71
CA PRO A 51 10.80 8.18 11.39
C PRO A 51 11.29 6.86 10.80
N ARG A 52 10.83 5.72 11.32
CA ARG A 52 11.14 4.40 10.78
C ARG A 52 10.61 4.21 9.36
N MET A 53 9.36 4.60 9.09
CA MET A 53 8.79 4.54 7.73
C MET A 53 9.62 5.36 6.74
N LEU A 54 10.04 6.56 7.13
CA LEU A 54 10.88 7.43 6.30
C LEU A 54 12.29 6.86 6.08
N ASP A 55 12.89 6.29 7.12
CA ASP A 55 14.19 5.63 7.02
C ASP A 55 14.14 4.38 6.12
N HIS A 56 13.09 3.55 6.25
CA HIS A 56 12.90 2.36 5.42
C HIS A 56 12.71 2.73 3.95
N ALA A 57 12.01 3.81 3.63
CA ALA A 57 11.89 4.32 2.27
C ALA A 57 13.25 4.72 1.66
N LEU A 58 14.22 5.10 2.50
CA LEU A 58 15.58 5.44 2.09
C LEU A 58 16.58 4.27 2.20
N GLY A 59 16.11 3.08 2.60
CA GLY A 59 16.97 1.92 2.85
C GLY A 59 17.87 2.06 4.07
N LYS A 60 17.51 2.95 5.02
CA LYS A 60 18.27 3.20 6.25
C LYS A 60 17.70 2.42 7.42
N ASN A 61 18.57 2.10 8.40
CA ASN A 61 18.19 1.46 9.66
C ASN A 61 17.33 0.19 9.48
N MET A 62 17.58 -0.54 8.40
CA MET A 62 16.81 -1.73 8.04
C MET A 62 17.13 -2.90 8.98
N PRO A 63 16.13 -3.60 9.52
CA PRO A 63 16.36 -4.89 10.17
C PRO A 63 16.95 -5.90 9.18
N GLU A 64 17.75 -6.85 9.68
CA GLU A 64 18.28 -7.94 8.87
C GLU A 64 17.12 -8.71 8.19
N GLY A 65 17.29 -9.01 6.90
CA GLY A 65 16.28 -9.73 6.11
C GLY A 65 15.15 -8.87 5.55
N TYR A 66 15.11 -7.57 5.88
CA TYR A 66 14.13 -6.64 5.31
C TYR A 66 14.71 -5.95 4.07
N VAL A 67 13.80 -5.49 3.20
CA VAL A 67 14.14 -4.67 2.03
C VAL A 67 13.57 -3.27 2.21
N PRO A 68 14.10 -2.24 1.54
CA PRO A 68 13.51 -0.91 1.54
C PRO A 68 12.04 -0.95 1.12
N GLU A 69 11.20 -0.19 1.83
CA GLU A 69 9.75 -0.16 1.61
C GLU A 69 9.23 1.25 1.79
N THR A 70 8.43 1.74 0.86
CA THR A 70 7.72 3.01 0.99
C THR A 70 6.27 2.76 1.34
N PHE A 71 5.81 3.44 2.38
CA PHE A 71 4.41 3.53 2.78
C PHE A 71 3.77 4.67 2.02
N TYR A 72 2.70 4.37 1.27
CA TYR A 72 1.89 5.35 0.57
C TYR A 72 0.49 5.37 1.15
N PHE A 73 -0.04 6.57 1.35
CA PHE A 73 -1.45 6.74 1.66
C PHE A 73 -2.23 7.14 0.42
N LEU A 74 -3.38 6.51 0.21
CA LEU A 74 -4.33 6.87 -0.82
C LEU A 74 -5.29 7.89 -0.24
N TRP A 75 -5.28 9.07 -0.82
CA TRP A 75 -6.09 10.21 -0.40
C TRP A 75 -7.25 10.42 -1.34
N SER A 76 -8.37 10.95 -0.78
CA SER A 76 -9.51 11.49 -1.51
C SER A 76 -9.65 12.97 -1.18
N ASP A 77 -9.94 13.80 -2.19
CA ASP A 77 -10.19 15.23 -2.04
C ASP A 77 -11.63 15.54 -1.63
N GLU A 78 -12.46 14.49 -1.49
CA GLU A 78 -13.88 14.59 -1.17
C GLU A 78 -14.65 15.58 -2.09
N GLY A 79 -14.17 15.72 -3.34
CA GLY A 79 -14.77 16.62 -4.34
C GLY A 79 -14.43 18.11 -4.16
N ASN A 80 -13.45 18.42 -3.32
CA ASN A 80 -12.95 19.79 -3.12
C ASN A 80 -11.41 19.85 -3.19
N PRO A 81 -10.81 19.91 -4.39
CA PRO A 81 -9.37 19.86 -4.58
C PRO A 81 -8.63 21.06 -3.97
N ASP A 82 -9.31 22.18 -3.76
CA ASP A 82 -8.68 23.41 -3.27
C ASP A 82 -8.60 23.48 -1.74
N ASP A 83 -9.37 22.67 -1.02
CA ASP A 83 -9.40 22.64 0.44
C ASP A 83 -8.80 21.34 0.99
N ARG A 84 -7.48 21.33 1.14
CA ARG A 84 -6.73 20.18 1.68
C ARG A 84 -7.09 19.82 3.13
N THR A 85 -7.77 20.69 3.87
CA THR A 85 -8.20 20.38 5.24
C THR A 85 -9.24 19.27 5.25
N ASN A 86 -10.04 19.16 4.19
CA ASN A 86 -11.09 18.16 4.01
C ASN A 86 -10.61 16.87 3.32
N HIS A 87 -9.37 16.83 2.81
CA HIS A 87 -8.84 15.60 2.22
C HIS A 87 -8.66 14.52 3.28
N ILE A 88 -9.07 13.31 2.96
CA ILE A 88 -9.05 12.16 3.86
C ILE A 88 -8.22 11.01 3.30
N ILE A 89 -7.64 10.20 4.19
CA ILE A 89 -6.99 8.95 3.80
C ILE A 89 -8.04 7.84 3.72
N VAL A 90 -8.12 7.20 2.56
CA VAL A 90 -9.08 6.12 2.26
C VAL A 90 -8.43 4.75 2.16
N GLY A 91 -7.09 4.70 2.12
CA GLY A 91 -6.35 3.44 2.05
C GLY A 91 -4.84 3.62 2.23
N GLU A 92 -4.16 2.50 2.33
CA GLU A 92 -2.71 2.39 2.43
C GLU A 92 -2.20 1.40 1.37
N LEU A 93 -1.10 1.76 0.71
CA LEU A 93 -0.37 0.89 -0.19
C LEU A 93 1.11 0.89 0.20
N ARG A 94 1.73 -0.28 0.22
CA ARG A 94 3.16 -0.44 0.51
C ARG A 94 3.86 -0.94 -0.72
N LEU A 95 5.01 -0.37 -1.01
CA LEU A 95 5.87 -0.78 -2.11
C LEU A 95 7.25 -1.16 -1.58
N ARG A 96 7.58 -2.44 -1.64
CA ARG A 96 8.93 -2.95 -1.42
C ARG A 96 9.76 -2.69 -2.67
N HIS A 97 10.94 -2.12 -2.49
CA HIS A 97 11.73 -1.60 -3.60
C HIS A 97 12.40 -2.69 -4.44
N HIS A 98 12.59 -3.88 -3.88
CA HIS A 98 13.08 -5.07 -4.58
C HIS A 98 12.65 -6.34 -3.81
N LEU A 99 12.87 -7.50 -4.41
CA LEU A 99 12.59 -8.78 -3.77
C LEU A 99 13.83 -9.33 -3.06
N ASN A 100 13.58 -10.11 -2.03
CA ASN A 100 14.47 -11.13 -1.50
C ASN A 100 13.81 -12.51 -1.64
N ALA A 101 14.50 -13.59 -1.31
CA ALA A 101 14.00 -14.94 -1.48
C ALA A 101 12.65 -15.21 -0.79
N SER A 102 12.42 -14.59 0.39
CA SER A 102 11.14 -14.72 1.12
C SER A 102 10.00 -13.98 0.43
N LEU A 103 10.26 -12.78 -0.10
CA LEU A 103 9.26 -11.98 -0.80
C LEU A 103 8.92 -12.54 -2.17
N GLU A 104 9.92 -13.12 -2.86
CA GLU A 104 9.72 -13.73 -4.18
C GLU A 104 8.75 -14.89 -4.15
N THR A 105 8.80 -15.69 -3.09
CA THR A 105 7.91 -16.85 -2.86
C THR A 105 6.71 -16.54 -1.97
N GLY A 106 6.62 -15.33 -1.42
CA GLY A 106 5.61 -14.90 -0.45
C GLY A 106 4.80 -13.69 -0.91
N SER A 107 4.82 -12.64 -0.09
CA SER A 107 3.94 -11.47 -0.26
C SER A 107 4.30 -10.53 -1.43
N GLY A 108 5.45 -10.72 -2.06
CA GLY A 108 5.88 -9.92 -3.20
C GLY A 108 6.21 -8.46 -2.85
N HIS A 109 6.05 -7.57 -3.84
CA HIS A 109 6.37 -6.14 -3.71
C HIS A 109 5.28 -5.32 -3.01
N VAL A 110 4.01 -5.75 -3.07
CA VAL A 110 2.87 -4.85 -2.79
C VAL A 110 2.04 -5.34 -1.63
N GLY A 111 1.82 -4.47 -0.64
CA GLY A 111 0.73 -4.54 0.31
C GLY A 111 -0.33 -3.50 -0.04
N GLN A 112 -1.62 -3.82 0.12
CA GLN A 112 -2.70 -2.87 -0.16
C GLN A 112 -3.89 -3.06 0.77
N PHE A 113 -4.42 -1.94 1.26
CA PHE A 113 -5.56 -1.88 2.15
C PHE A 113 -6.46 -0.69 1.79
N ILE A 114 -7.77 -0.89 1.84
CA ILE A 114 -8.78 0.19 1.73
C ILE A 114 -9.72 0.09 2.91
N LYS A 115 -9.97 1.23 3.57
CA LYS A 115 -10.96 1.33 4.65
C LYS A 115 -12.31 0.75 4.22
N LYS A 116 -12.96 0.08 5.14
CA LYS A 116 -14.16 -0.71 4.86
C LYS A 116 -15.26 0.09 4.15
N GLU A 117 -15.49 1.33 4.59
CA GLU A 117 -16.49 2.25 4.05
C GLU A 117 -16.23 2.70 2.61
N PHE A 118 -14.99 2.60 2.12
CA PHE A 118 -14.59 2.99 0.76
C PHE A 118 -14.41 1.80 -0.19
N ARG A 119 -14.75 0.58 0.24
CA ARG A 119 -14.66 -0.62 -0.61
C ARG A 119 -15.79 -0.65 -1.64
N GLY A 120 -15.54 -1.30 -2.76
CA GLY A 120 -16.52 -1.39 -3.85
C GLY A 120 -16.56 -0.16 -4.77
N LEU A 121 -15.92 0.94 -4.42
CA LEU A 121 -15.89 2.19 -5.18
C LEU A 121 -14.77 2.25 -6.24
N GLY A 122 -13.98 1.20 -6.39
CA GLY A 122 -12.86 1.17 -7.34
C GLY A 122 -11.56 1.81 -6.83
N TYR A 123 -11.53 2.31 -5.61
CA TYR A 123 -10.40 3.05 -5.03
C TYR A 123 -9.11 2.21 -4.97
N CYS A 124 -9.21 0.94 -4.57
CA CYS A 124 -8.05 0.05 -4.57
C CYS A 124 -7.47 -0.17 -5.99
N THR A 125 -8.35 -0.28 -6.99
CA THR A 125 -7.92 -0.43 -8.40
C THR A 125 -7.15 0.80 -8.87
N GLN A 126 -7.64 2.00 -8.53
CA GLN A 126 -6.98 3.24 -8.88
C GLN A 126 -5.70 3.46 -8.07
N GLY A 127 -5.71 3.14 -6.76
CA GLY A 127 -4.52 3.20 -5.92
C GLY A 127 -3.40 2.30 -6.42
N LEU A 128 -3.71 1.06 -6.79
CA LEU A 128 -2.72 0.14 -7.37
C LEU A 128 -2.19 0.66 -8.72
N LYS A 129 -3.03 1.28 -9.54
CA LYS A 129 -2.58 1.92 -10.79
C LYS A 129 -1.53 3.02 -10.52
N PHE A 130 -1.76 3.88 -9.54
CA PHE A 130 -0.79 4.90 -9.13
C PHE A 130 0.50 4.27 -8.61
N LEU A 131 0.38 3.22 -7.77
CA LEU A 131 1.54 2.53 -7.22
C LEU A 131 2.41 1.87 -8.30
N ILE A 132 1.81 1.36 -9.38
CA ILE A 132 2.54 0.81 -10.52
C ILE A 132 3.40 1.89 -11.19
N GLU A 133 2.91 3.13 -11.32
CA GLU A 133 3.71 4.23 -11.86
C GLU A 133 4.90 4.57 -10.96
N GLU A 134 4.73 4.53 -9.63
CA GLU A 134 5.86 4.68 -8.69
C GLU A 134 6.83 3.49 -8.77
N ALA A 135 6.30 2.28 -8.87
CA ALA A 135 7.11 1.07 -8.99
C ALA A 135 8.02 1.07 -10.23
N ARG A 136 7.54 1.62 -11.35
CA ARG A 136 8.36 1.78 -12.57
C ARG A 136 9.62 2.63 -12.38
N LYS A 137 9.61 3.51 -11.38
CA LYS A 137 10.74 4.40 -11.06
C LYS A 137 11.74 3.75 -10.10
N ILE A 138 11.27 2.82 -9.25
CA ILE A 138 11.99 2.34 -8.07
C ILE A 138 12.41 0.87 -8.22
N VAL A 139 11.50 0.00 -8.68
CA VAL A 139 11.66 -1.45 -8.69
C VAL A 139 12.60 -1.86 -9.85
N PRO A 140 13.69 -2.59 -9.58
CA PRO A 140 14.61 -3.04 -10.61
C PRO A 140 14.11 -4.22 -11.44
N GLU A 141 13.19 -5.02 -10.89
CA GLU A 141 12.59 -6.16 -11.55
C GLU A 141 11.71 -5.72 -12.74
N ASN A 142 11.57 -6.59 -13.75
CA ASN A 142 10.72 -6.32 -14.90
C ASN A 142 9.23 -6.48 -14.63
N GLU A 143 8.89 -7.06 -13.47
CA GLU A 143 7.52 -7.36 -13.06
C GLU A 143 7.33 -7.04 -11.58
N LEU A 144 6.14 -6.56 -11.23
CA LEU A 144 5.67 -6.57 -9.85
C LEU A 144 5.15 -7.96 -9.47
N TYR A 145 5.60 -8.45 -8.34
CA TYR A 145 5.12 -9.67 -7.70
C TYR A 145 4.08 -9.29 -6.66
N LEU A 146 2.88 -9.86 -6.78
CA LEU A 146 1.76 -9.64 -5.86
C LEU A 146 1.21 -10.99 -5.39
N HIS A 147 0.68 -11.00 -4.18
CA HIS A 147 0.00 -12.16 -3.61
C HIS A 147 -1.32 -11.72 -2.98
N CYS A 148 -2.33 -12.57 -3.04
CA CYS A 148 -3.53 -12.44 -2.22
C CYS A 148 -4.03 -13.80 -1.77
N ASN A 149 -4.64 -13.84 -0.59
CA ASN A 149 -5.21 -15.04 -0.02
C ASN A 149 -6.25 -15.67 -0.96
N ILE A 150 -6.37 -16.99 -0.90
CA ILE A 150 -7.27 -17.76 -1.77
C ILE A 150 -8.74 -17.35 -1.63
N ASP A 151 -9.13 -16.90 -0.45
CA ASP A 151 -10.47 -16.43 -0.09
C ASP A 151 -10.67 -14.92 -0.26
N ASN A 152 -9.70 -14.20 -0.85
CA ASN A 152 -9.78 -12.77 -1.15
C ASN A 152 -9.95 -12.47 -2.66
N PRO A 153 -11.11 -12.82 -3.26
CA PRO A 153 -11.35 -12.56 -4.69
C PRO A 153 -11.41 -11.07 -5.04
N ALA A 154 -11.64 -10.20 -4.05
CA ALA A 154 -11.65 -8.75 -4.26
C ALA A 154 -10.24 -8.25 -4.60
N SER A 155 -9.23 -8.66 -3.86
CA SER A 155 -7.83 -8.32 -4.13
C SER A 155 -7.38 -8.88 -5.48
N LEU A 156 -7.72 -10.15 -5.79
CA LEU A 156 -7.40 -10.74 -7.10
C LEU A 156 -7.99 -9.91 -8.26
N ARG A 157 -9.26 -9.49 -8.15
CA ARG A 157 -9.89 -8.65 -9.19
C ARG A 157 -9.18 -7.30 -9.38
N VAL A 158 -8.70 -6.68 -8.31
CA VAL A 158 -7.93 -5.44 -8.36
C VAL A 158 -6.64 -5.65 -9.16
N MET A 159 -5.91 -6.74 -8.88
CA MET A 159 -4.66 -7.07 -9.57
C MET A 159 -4.90 -7.33 -11.06
N ILE A 160 -5.91 -8.15 -11.41
CA ILE A 160 -6.25 -8.47 -12.81
C ILE A 160 -6.68 -7.20 -13.58
N LYS A 161 -7.48 -6.32 -12.98
CA LYS A 161 -7.86 -5.03 -13.60
C LYS A 161 -6.68 -4.11 -13.89
N ASN A 162 -5.57 -4.29 -13.19
CA ASN A 162 -4.32 -3.56 -13.42
C ASN A 162 -3.33 -4.31 -14.34
N GLY A 163 -3.81 -5.26 -15.12
CA GLY A 163 -2.98 -6.01 -16.06
C GLY A 163 -2.24 -7.19 -15.45
N GLY A 164 -2.64 -7.59 -14.26
CA GLY A 164 -2.07 -8.74 -13.57
C GLY A 164 -2.40 -10.06 -14.26
N VAL A 165 -1.42 -10.95 -14.33
CA VAL A 165 -1.56 -12.33 -14.83
C VAL A 165 -1.30 -13.29 -13.69
N ILE A 166 -2.17 -14.26 -13.47
CA ILE A 166 -1.95 -15.31 -12.48
C ILE A 166 -0.75 -16.15 -12.93
N HIS A 167 0.35 -16.06 -12.19
CA HIS A 167 1.54 -16.87 -12.43
C HIS A 167 1.34 -18.31 -11.94
N HIS A 168 0.84 -18.46 -10.70
CA HIS A 168 0.40 -19.74 -10.12
C HIS A 168 -0.54 -19.49 -8.95
N LYS A 169 -1.10 -20.57 -8.42
CA LYS A 169 -1.85 -20.59 -7.17
C LYS A 169 -1.50 -21.84 -6.37
N ASP A 170 -1.64 -21.73 -5.06
CA ASP A 170 -1.54 -22.85 -4.13
C ASP A 170 -2.62 -22.78 -3.04
N GLN A 171 -2.45 -23.47 -1.94
CA GLN A 171 -3.40 -23.46 -0.82
C GLN A 171 -3.46 -22.11 -0.09
N SER A 172 -2.40 -21.30 -0.14
CA SER A 172 -2.32 -20.00 0.52
C SER A 172 -2.98 -18.90 -0.30
N GLY A 173 -2.87 -18.96 -1.64
CA GLY A 173 -3.44 -17.90 -2.46
C GLY A 173 -3.06 -17.89 -3.93
N TYR A 174 -3.25 -16.72 -4.52
CA TYR A 174 -2.89 -16.41 -5.90
C TYR A 174 -1.63 -15.57 -5.96
N TYR A 175 -0.69 -15.98 -6.80
CA TYR A 175 0.54 -15.27 -7.11
C TYR A 175 0.40 -14.62 -8.47
N VAL A 176 0.41 -13.29 -8.50
CA VAL A 176 0.12 -12.48 -9.68
C VAL A 176 1.36 -11.70 -10.09
N ARG A 177 1.54 -11.51 -11.41
CA ARG A 177 2.62 -10.71 -11.99
C ARG A 177 2.01 -9.57 -12.81
N ILE A 178 2.56 -8.36 -12.63
CA ILE A 178 2.20 -7.19 -13.44
C ILE A 178 3.49 -6.71 -14.11
N THR A 179 3.51 -6.65 -15.43
CA THR A 179 4.68 -6.21 -16.19
C THR A 179 4.95 -4.72 -15.98
N LEU A 180 6.19 -4.39 -15.58
CA LEU A 180 6.71 -3.03 -15.50
C LEU A 180 7.49 -2.72 -16.78
N LYS A 181 6.79 -2.51 -17.92
CA LYS A 181 7.50 -2.04 -19.11
C LYS A 181 8.14 -0.70 -18.82
N LYS A 182 9.45 -0.66 -18.83
CA LYS A 182 10.24 0.58 -18.78
C LYS A 182 10.37 1.14 -20.18
#